data_3b71b0572acc6ccefcfc0434bc725723
#
_entry.id   3b71b0572acc6ccefcfc0434bc725723
#
_cell.length_a   1.000
_cell.length_b   1.000
_cell.length_c   1.000
_cell.angle_alpha   90.00
_cell.angle_beta   90.00
_cell.angle_gamma   90.00
#
_symmetry.space_group_name_H-M   'P 1'
#
loop_
_entity.id
_entity.type
_entity.pdbx_description
1 polymer ?
#
loop_
_entity_poly.entity_id
_entity_poly.type
_entity_poly.pdbx_seq_one_letter_code
_entity_poly.pdbx_strand_id
1 'polypeptide(L)'
;MNGLHSAATPLVTVRDLGFNSGGREILQHIDLTIESGELVSLIGPNGAGKTTLIRAILGLIRPDSGSITKRPGLHIGYMPQRLVIEPTLPLPVHRFLALGGAVSEGECRQALAEVGAEDIWATQVSQISGGEFQRMLLARALLRKPDLLVLDEPVQAVDVNGQTELYALINSVKDNHGCSVLMVSHDLHLVMSATDRVICINGHLCCAGHPEDVSRDPSYLALFGEAAAANVALYHHHHDHHHGLDGRVLDGPADEGAPHSHG
;
A
#
# COMPACT_ATOMS: atom_id res chain seq x y z
N MET A 1 7.76 -14.69 31.11
CA MET A 1 7.54 -13.22 31.12
C MET A 1 6.68 -12.95 29.89
N ASN A 2 5.37 -12.74 30.14
CA ASN A 2 4.39 -12.50 29.05
C ASN A 2 4.66 -11.13 28.46
N GLY A 3 5.11 -11.09 27.20
CA GLY A 3 5.13 -9.87 26.40
C GLY A 3 3.68 -9.41 26.17
N LEU A 4 3.28 -8.35 26.87
CA LEU A 4 2.07 -7.60 26.55
C LEU A 4 2.23 -7.06 25.12
N HIS A 5 1.61 -7.73 24.15
CA HIS A 5 1.32 -7.09 22.87
C HIS A 5 0.43 -5.90 23.24
N SER A 6 0.99 -4.70 23.21
CA SER A 6 0.22 -3.46 23.25
C SER A 6 -0.83 -3.59 22.14
N ALA A 7 -2.10 -3.68 22.51
CA ALA A 7 -3.17 -3.72 21.54
C ALA A 7 -3.04 -2.47 20.65
N ALA A 8 -2.70 -2.66 19.39
CA ALA A 8 -2.57 -1.57 18.43
C ALA A 8 -3.90 -0.81 18.41
N THR A 9 -3.83 0.51 18.52
CA THR A 9 -5.03 1.34 18.52
C THR A 9 -5.56 1.44 17.09
N PRO A 10 -6.79 0.99 16.80
CA PRO A 10 -7.32 1.02 15.45
C PRO A 10 -7.43 2.46 14.92
N LEU A 11 -6.93 2.66 13.69
CA LEU A 11 -7.05 3.93 12.97
C LEU A 11 -8.42 4.09 12.35
N VAL A 12 -8.93 3.00 11.77
CA VAL A 12 -10.25 2.93 11.12
C VAL A 12 -10.91 1.62 11.48
N THR A 13 -12.19 1.67 11.87
CA THR A 13 -13.03 0.49 12.07
C THR A 13 -14.27 0.64 11.19
N VAL A 14 -14.51 -0.36 10.35
CA VAL A 14 -15.70 -0.49 9.50
C VAL A 14 -16.56 -1.60 10.06
N ARG A 15 -17.87 -1.37 10.21
CA ARG A 15 -18.83 -2.33 10.76
C ARG A 15 -20.07 -2.43 9.88
N ASP A 16 -20.37 -3.64 9.43
CA ASP A 16 -21.57 -4.03 8.67
C ASP A 16 -21.86 -3.09 7.50
N LEU A 17 -20.79 -2.65 6.79
CA LEU A 17 -20.90 -1.63 5.76
C LEU A 17 -21.53 -2.19 4.51
N GLY A 18 -22.59 -1.51 4.03
CA GLY A 18 -23.24 -1.76 2.76
C GLY A 18 -23.29 -0.53 1.87
N PHE A 19 -23.17 -0.74 0.57
CA PHE A 19 -23.24 0.33 -0.43
C PHE A 19 -23.93 -0.14 -1.71
N ASN A 20 -24.94 0.62 -2.17
CA ASN A 20 -25.70 0.38 -3.39
C ASN A 20 -25.44 1.49 -4.41
N SER A 21 -25.38 1.16 -5.68
CA SER A 21 -25.30 2.12 -6.78
C SER A 21 -26.14 1.67 -7.96
N GLY A 22 -27.07 2.55 -8.39
CA GLY A 22 -27.93 2.26 -9.53
C GLY A 22 -28.79 0.98 -9.38
N GLY A 23 -29.22 0.65 -8.16
CA GLY A 23 -30.00 -0.56 -7.86
C GLY A 23 -29.16 -1.85 -7.79
N ARG A 24 -27.83 -1.74 -7.90
CA ARG A 24 -26.90 -2.87 -7.72
C ARG A 24 -26.16 -2.71 -6.39
N GLU A 25 -26.15 -3.77 -5.63
CA GLU A 25 -25.36 -3.88 -4.40
C GLU A 25 -23.87 -4.04 -4.75
N ILE A 26 -23.06 -3.11 -4.29
CA ILE A 26 -21.62 -3.05 -4.56
C ILE A 26 -20.82 -3.60 -3.38
N LEU A 27 -21.27 -3.31 -2.15
CA LEU A 27 -20.65 -3.79 -0.91
C LEU A 27 -21.73 -4.30 0.02
N GLN A 28 -21.47 -5.43 0.68
CA GLN A 28 -22.37 -6.10 1.62
C GLN A 28 -21.61 -6.55 2.86
N HIS A 29 -22.13 -6.19 4.04
CA HIS A 29 -21.63 -6.71 5.33
C HIS A 29 -20.09 -6.67 5.44
N ILE A 30 -19.49 -5.52 5.09
CA ILE A 30 -18.04 -5.35 5.22
C ILE A 30 -17.69 -5.01 6.66
N ASP A 31 -16.92 -5.88 7.29
CA ASP A 31 -16.29 -5.67 8.60
C ASP A 31 -14.77 -5.69 8.43
N LEU A 32 -14.10 -4.59 8.77
CA LEU A 32 -12.65 -4.54 8.78
C LEU A 32 -12.12 -3.49 9.76
N THR A 33 -10.89 -3.67 10.18
CA THR A 33 -10.16 -2.72 11.03
C THR A 33 -8.81 -2.46 10.40
N ILE A 34 -8.32 -1.22 10.44
CA ILE A 34 -6.96 -0.83 10.05
C ILE A 34 -6.25 -0.41 11.32
N GLU A 35 -5.20 -1.13 11.67
CA GLU A 35 -4.40 -0.90 12.85
C GLU A 35 -3.26 0.10 12.59
N SER A 36 -2.65 0.63 13.66
CA SER A 36 -1.52 1.52 13.54
C SER A 36 -0.24 0.74 13.16
N GLY A 37 0.53 1.27 12.20
CA GLY A 37 1.84 0.74 11.80
C GLY A 37 1.80 -0.40 10.78
N GLU A 38 0.62 -0.84 10.32
CA GLU A 38 0.51 -1.91 9.31
C GLU A 38 0.41 -1.39 7.87
N LEU A 39 0.93 -2.18 6.92
CA LEU A 39 0.63 -2.09 5.51
C LEU A 39 -0.42 -3.13 5.15
N VAL A 40 -1.62 -2.67 4.83
CA VAL A 40 -2.76 -3.51 4.43
C VAL A 40 -2.98 -3.40 2.93
N SER A 41 -2.99 -4.52 2.23
CA SER A 41 -3.38 -4.56 0.82
C SER A 41 -4.80 -5.09 0.64
N LEU A 42 -5.60 -4.30 -0.06
CA LEU A 42 -6.96 -4.64 -0.46
C LEU A 42 -6.95 -5.17 -1.88
N ILE A 43 -7.26 -6.45 -2.05
CA ILE A 43 -7.27 -7.13 -3.35
C ILE A 43 -8.67 -7.63 -3.71
N GLY A 44 -8.86 -7.95 -4.99
CA GLY A 44 -10.13 -8.46 -5.50
C GLY A 44 -10.29 -8.17 -7.00
N PRO A 45 -11.22 -8.82 -7.68
CA PRO A 45 -11.45 -8.60 -9.11
C PRO A 45 -11.92 -7.17 -9.42
N ASN A 46 -11.91 -6.81 -10.70
CA ASN A 46 -12.46 -5.54 -11.14
C ASN A 46 -13.97 -5.50 -10.84
N GLY A 47 -14.42 -4.37 -10.29
CA GLY A 47 -15.81 -4.22 -9.84
C GLY A 47 -16.12 -4.83 -8.47
N ALA A 48 -15.16 -5.39 -7.75
CA ALA A 48 -15.32 -5.95 -6.40
C ALA A 48 -15.69 -4.93 -5.31
N GLY A 49 -15.67 -3.62 -5.61
CA GLY A 49 -16.00 -2.57 -4.64
C GLY A 49 -14.80 -1.95 -3.91
N LYS A 50 -13.54 -2.30 -4.28
CA LYS A 50 -12.33 -1.78 -3.64
C LYS A 50 -12.28 -0.24 -3.53
N THR A 51 -12.38 0.44 -4.68
CA THR A 51 -12.39 1.91 -4.73
C THR A 51 -13.62 2.51 -4.01
N THR A 52 -14.77 1.82 -4.05
CA THR A 52 -15.97 2.22 -3.30
C THR A 52 -15.70 2.18 -1.79
N LEU A 53 -15.10 1.10 -1.29
CA LEU A 53 -14.72 0.96 0.11
C LEU A 53 -13.73 2.06 0.54
N ILE A 54 -12.68 2.29 -0.25
CA ILE A 54 -11.73 3.39 0.01
C ILE A 54 -12.45 4.74 0.07
N ARG A 55 -13.31 5.05 -0.90
CA ARG A 55 -14.06 6.32 -0.92
C ARG A 55 -14.97 6.47 0.29
N ALA A 56 -15.59 5.39 0.76
CA ALA A 56 -16.38 5.39 1.99
C ALA A 56 -15.49 5.65 3.23
N ILE A 57 -14.33 4.96 3.33
CA ILE A 57 -13.33 5.19 4.40
C ILE A 57 -12.84 6.64 4.39
N LEU A 58 -12.58 7.23 3.22
CA LEU A 58 -12.18 8.64 3.09
C LEU A 58 -13.31 9.61 3.46
N GLY A 59 -14.56 9.16 3.45
CA GLY A 59 -15.75 10.01 3.65
C GLY A 59 -16.17 10.77 2.39
N LEU A 60 -15.69 10.34 1.22
CA LEU A 60 -16.06 10.91 -0.08
C LEU A 60 -17.45 10.44 -0.56
N ILE A 61 -17.91 9.30 -0.05
CA ILE A 61 -19.27 8.77 -0.25
C ILE A 61 -19.81 8.32 1.08
N ARG A 62 -21.15 8.36 1.23
CA ARG A 62 -21.85 7.87 2.42
C ARG A 62 -22.33 6.44 2.16
N PRO A 63 -22.06 5.48 3.05
CA PRO A 63 -22.61 4.14 2.95
C PRO A 63 -24.14 4.15 3.20
N ASP A 64 -24.83 3.17 2.63
CA ASP A 64 -26.28 2.99 2.82
C ASP A 64 -26.59 2.31 4.16
N SER A 65 -25.69 1.43 4.63
CA SER A 65 -25.81 0.76 5.94
C SER A 65 -24.45 0.65 6.63
N GLY A 66 -24.48 0.32 7.91
CA GLY A 66 -23.28 0.14 8.72
C GLY A 66 -22.65 1.46 9.17
N SER A 67 -21.40 1.39 9.62
CA SER A 67 -20.68 2.55 10.16
C SER A 67 -19.20 2.48 9.90
N ILE A 68 -18.57 3.67 9.81
CA ILE A 68 -17.12 3.83 9.76
C ILE A 68 -16.71 4.74 10.90
N THR A 69 -15.89 4.22 11.80
CA THR A 69 -15.31 4.99 12.90
C THR A 69 -13.83 5.23 12.62
N LYS A 70 -13.39 6.47 12.74
CA LYS A 70 -11.98 6.86 12.59
C LYS A 70 -11.44 7.33 13.93
N ARG A 71 -10.15 7.08 14.19
CA ARG A 71 -9.47 7.67 15.35
C ARG A 71 -9.64 9.20 15.34
N PRO A 72 -9.99 9.84 16.46
CA PRO A 72 -10.05 11.30 16.52
C PRO A 72 -8.73 11.94 16.11
N GLY A 73 -8.80 12.96 15.24
CA GLY A 73 -7.61 13.65 14.73
C GLY A 73 -6.80 12.86 13.67
N LEU A 74 -7.32 11.76 13.13
CA LEU A 74 -6.64 10.97 12.10
C LEU A 74 -6.39 11.80 10.84
N HIS A 75 -5.13 11.97 10.47
CA HIS A 75 -4.72 12.58 9.21
C HIS A 75 -4.58 11.50 8.13
N ILE A 76 -5.28 11.69 7.01
CA ILE A 76 -5.23 10.74 5.89
C ILE A 76 -4.60 11.43 4.68
N GLY A 77 -3.53 10.83 4.14
CA GLY A 77 -2.99 11.13 2.83
C GLY A 77 -3.65 10.22 1.80
N TYR A 78 -4.12 10.77 0.67
CA TYR A 78 -4.79 9.98 -0.35
C TYR A 78 -4.15 10.16 -1.73
N MET A 79 -3.83 9.05 -2.35
CA MET A 79 -3.37 8.95 -3.73
C MET A 79 -4.43 8.21 -4.55
N PRO A 80 -5.19 8.90 -5.42
CA PRO A 80 -6.24 8.30 -6.23
C PRO A 80 -5.68 7.50 -7.41
N GLN A 81 -6.38 6.46 -7.84
CA GLN A 81 -6.06 5.66 -9.02
C GLN A 81 -5.91 6.51 -10.28
N ARG A 82 -6.79 7.49 -10.45
CA ARG A 82 -6.80 8.38 -11.62
C ARG A 82 -7.01 9.82 -11.16
N LEU A 83 -6.16 10.67 -11.67
CA LEU A 83 -6.34 12.11 -11.60
C LEU A 83 -6.21 12.64 -13.03
N VAL A 84 -7.32 13.11 -13.58
CA VAL A 84 -7.34 13.70 -14.91
C VAL A 84 -7.01 15.18 -14.78
N ILE A 85 -5.90 15.58 -15.38
CA ILE A 85 -5.50 16.99 -15.49
C ILE A 85 -5.58 17.34 -16.97
N GLU A 86 -6.30 18.39 -17.30
CA GLU A 86 -6.42 18.85 -18.69
C GLU A 86 -5.03 19.18 -19.25
N PRO A 87 -4.59 18.56 -20.37
CA PRO A 87 -3.23 18.75 -20.90
C PRO A 87 -2.91 20.20 -21.28
N THR A 88 -3.94 20.99 -21.58
CA THR A 88 -3.81 22.41 -21.95
C THR A 88 -3.62 23.31 -20.73
N LEU A 89 -3.84 22.80 -19.50
CA LEU A 89 -3.67 23.57 -18.28
C LEU A 89 -2.16 23.75 -17.98
N PRO A 90 -1.64 24.99 -17.94
CA PRO A 90 -0.25 25.25 -17.61
C PRO A 90 -0.04 25.08 -16.09
N LEU A 91 0.15 23.83 -15.65
CA LEU A 91 0.26 23.47 -14.25
C LEU A 91 1.61 22.77 -13.98
N PRO A 92 2.64 23.51 -13.54
CA PRO A 92 3.90 22.89 -13.12
C PRO A 92 3.73 22.12 -11.81
N VAL A 93 4.57 21.10 -11.59
CA VAL A 93 4.53 20.18 -10.43
C VAL A 93 4.49 20.95 -9.11
N HIS A 94 5.36 21.95 -8.93
CA HIS A 94 5.38 22.72 -7.68
C HIS A 94 4.04 23.41 -7.38
N ARG A 95 3.34 23.91 -8.40
CA ARG A 95 2.00 24.51 -8.22
C ARG A 95 0.96 23.44 -7.90
N PHE A 96 1.03 22.28 -8.56
CA PHE A 96 0.15 21.17 -8.28
C PHE A 96 0.26 20.71 -6.81
N LEU A 97 1.46 20.61 -6.27
CA LEU A 97 1.68 20.25 -4.87
C LEU A 97 1.08 21.27 -3.90
N ALA A 98 1.18 22.56 -4.22
CA ALA A 98 0.65 23.64 -3.40
C ALA A 98 -0.90 23.74 -3.43
N LEU A 99 -1.61 23.09 -4.36
CA LEU A 99 -3.08 23.16 -4.45
C LEU A 99 -3.84 22.52 -3.28
N GLY A 100 -3.19 21.88 -2.37
CA GLY A 100 -3.83 21.09 -1.30
C GLY A 100 -3.96 21.77 0.05
N GLY A 101 -3.41 22.98 0.25
CA GLY A 101 -3.39 23.67 1.54
C GLY A 101 -2.23 24.65 1.67
N ALA A 102 -2.05 25.22 2.85
CA ALA A 102 -0.94 26.11 3.16
C ALA A 102 0.34 25.29 3.39
N VAL A 103 1.00 24.89 2.31
CA VAL A 103 2.30 24.21 2.33
C VAL A 103 3.37 25.16 1.80
N SER A 104 4.53 25.17 2.43
CA SER A 104 5.67 25.98 2.00
C SER A 104 6.37 25.33 0.79
N GLU A 105 7.12 26.14 0.04
CA GLU A 105 7.97 25.63 -1.03
C GLU A 105 8.99 24.60 -0.50
N GLY A 106 9.55 24.82 0.69
CA GLY A 106 10.50 23.91 1.32
C GLY A 106 9.88 22.55 1.60
N GLU A 107 8.66 22.49 2.13
CA GLU A 107 7.94 21.23 2.36
C GLU A 107 7.64 20.51 1.03
N CYS A 108 7.26 21.23 -0.02
CA CYS A 108 7.03 20.62 -1.33
C CYS A 108 8.32 20.04 -1.94
N ARG A 109 9.45 20.73 -1.82
CA ARG A 109 10.76 20.24 -2.28
C ARG A 109 11.21 19.01 -1.50
N GLN A 110 11.05 19.04 -0.18
CA GLN A 110 11.36 17.89 0.68
C GLN A 110 10.53 16.67 0.34
N ALA A 111 9.21 16.85 0.12
CA ALA A 111 8.33 15.74 -0.28
C ALA A 111 8.70 15.15 -1.64
N LEU A 112 9.12 15.98 -2.62
CA LEU A 112 9.64 15.48 -3.91
C LEU A 112 10.97 14.74 -3.75
N ALA A 113 11.88 15.27 -2.93
CA ALA A 113 13.16 14.60 -2.64
C ALA A 113 12.94 13.22 -2.01
N GLU A 114 12.01 13.14 -1.07
CA GLU A 114 11.69 11.89 -0.38
C GLU A 114 11.20 10.79 -1.34
N VAL A 115 10.50 11.18 -2.40
CA VAL A 115 10.02 10.22 -3.41
C VAL A 115 10.97 10.09 -4.61
N GLY A 116 12.15 10.74 -4.60
CA GLY A 116 13.14 10.73 -5.68
C GLY A 116 12.62 11.36 -6.97
N ALA A 117 12.00 12.55 -6.85
CA ALA A 117 11.38 13.26 -7.97
C ALA A 117 11.70 14.78 -7.95
N GLU A 118 12.86 15.18 -7.44
CA GLU A 118 13.27 16.59 -7.35
C GLU A 118 13.38 17.28 -8.71
N ASP A 119 13.82 16.53 -9.71
CA ASP A 119 14.12 17.04 -11.05
C ASP A 119 12.86 17.54 -11.78
N ILE A 120 11.66 17.04 -11.40
CA ILE A 120 10.41 17.45 -12.02
C ILE A 120 9.80 18.73 -11.44
N TRP A 121 10.44 19.41 -10.47
CA TRP A 121 9.93 20.58 -9.76
C TRP A 121 9.25 21.64 -10.65
N ALA A 122 9.91 22.05 -11.72
CA ALA A 122 9.42 23.08 -12.64
C ALA A 122 8.72 22.50 -13.86
N THR A 123 8.70 21.17 -14.03
CA THR A 123 8.13 20.50 -15.20
C THR A 123 6.60 20.58 -15.18
N GLN A 124 5.99 20.74 -16.35
CA GLN A 124 4.53 20.69 -16.47
C GLN A 124 4.02 19.28 -16.16
N VAL A 125 2.91 19.18 -15.39
CA VAL A 125 2.33 17.87 -15.04
C VAL A 125 1.94 17.06 -16.28
N SER A 126 1.60 17.71 -17.39
CA SER A 126 1.30 17.05 -18.66
C SER A 126 2.52 16.50 -19.40
N GLN A 127 3.75 16.78 -18.94
CA GLN A 127 5.01 16.40 -19.57
C GLN A 127 5.81 15.36 -18.81
N ILE A 128 5.40 15.03 -17.58
CA ILE A 128 6.08 14.02 -16.77
C ILE A 128 5.65 12.60 -17.17
N SER A 129 6.53 11.63 -16.98
CA SER A 129 6.26 10.21 -17.21
C SER A 129 5.22 9.65 -16.22
N GLY A 130 4.68 8.45 -16.51
CA GLY A 130 3.74 7.77 -15.60
C GLY A 130 4.35 7.51 -14.22
N GLY A 131 5.60 7.07 -14.13
CA GLY A 131 6.30 6.84 -12.86
C GLY A 131 6.53 8.13 -12.06
N GLU A 132 6.97 9.21 -12.73
CA GLU A 132 7.11 10.53 -12.11
C GLU A 132 5.77 11.08 -11.62
N PHE A 133 4.70 10.83 -12.38
CA PHE A 133 3.35 11.22 -11.97
C PHE A 133 2.90 10.50 -10.69
N GLN A 134 3.18 9.19 -10.57
CA GLN A 134 2.87 8.43 -9.35
C GLN A 134 3.70 8.92 -8.15
N ARG A 135 4.99 9.18 -8.34
CA ARG A 135 5.86 9.75 -7.30
C ARG A 135 5.37 11.14 -6.86
N MET A 136 4.96 12.00 -7.80
CA MET A 136 4.37 13.32 -7.51
C MET A 136 3.07 13.20 -6.71
N LEU A 137 2.19 12.25 -7.04
CA LEU A 137 0.95 12.01 -6.28
C LEU A 137 1.24 11.51 -4.87
N LEU A 138 2.25 10.63 -4.71
CA LEU A 138 2.70 10.16 -3.41
C LEU A 138 3.27 11.33 -2.59
N ALA A 139 4.16 12.16 -3.14
CA ALA A 139 4.66 13.36 -2.49
C ALA A 139 3.52 14.27 -1.99
N ARG A 140 2.50 14.47 -2.82
CA ARG A 140 1.32 15.27 -2.44
C ARG A 140 0.55 14.65 -1.27
N ALA A 141 0.43 13.32 -1.23
CA ALA A 141 -0.23 12.63 -0.12
C ALA A 141 0.57 12.78 1.19
N LEU A 142 1.90 12.76 1.12
CA LEU A 142 2.82 12.93 2.25
C LEU A 142 2.80 14.35 2.84
N LEU A 143 2.54 15.38 2.03
CA LEU A 143 2.40 16.76 2.53
C LEU A 143 1.28 16.91 3.58
N ARG A 144 0.36 15.94 3.68
CA ARG A 144 -0.66 15.89 4.72
C ARG A 144 -0.14 15.37 6.07
N LYS A 145 1.14 14.94 6.15
CA LYS A 145 1.74 14.29 7.33
C LYS A 145 0.81 13.20 7.86
N PRO A 146 0.51 12.17 7.03
CA PRO A 146 -0.57 11.23 7.32
C PRO A 146 -0.21 10.26 8.45
N ASP A 147 -1.19 9.93 9.28
CA ASP A 147 -1.18 8.73 10.13
C ASP A 147 -1.57 7.48 9.33
N LEU A 148 -2.41 7.68 8.29
CA LEU A 148 -2.84 6.65 7.34
C LEU A 148 -2.67 7.14 5.91
N LEU A 149 -1.84 6.44 5.14
CA LEU A 149 -1.66 6.67 3.71
C LEU A 149 -2.59 5.71 2.95
N VAL A 150 -3.48 6.24 2.13
CA VAL A 150 -4.42 5.46 1.30
C VAL A 150 -3.99 5.58 -0.15
N LEU A 151 -3.65 4.45 -0.78
CA LEU A 151 -3.12 4.36 -2.13
C LEU A 151 -4.05 3.50 -3.00
N ASP A 152 -4.66 4.10 -4.02
CA ASP A 152 -5.56 3.40 -4.93
C ASP A 152 -4.81 3.07 -6.24
N GLU A 153 -4.32 1.84 -6.38
CA GLU A 153 -3.52 1.32 -7.50
C GLU A 153 -2.27 2.18 -7.82
N PRO A 154 -1.35 2.38 -6.86
CA PRO A 154 -0.23 3.32 -6.99
C PRO A 154 0.76 2.98 -8.11
N VAL A 155 0.82 1.73 -8.56
CA VAL A 155 1.75 1.27 -9.60
C VAL A 155 1.14 1.24 -11.02
N GLN A 156 -0.09 1.74 -11.17
CA GLN A 156 -0.74 1.78 -12.48
C GLN A 156 0.05 2.69 -13.43
N ALA A 157 0.27 2.23 -14.68
CA ALA A 157 1.04 2.93 -15.71
C ALA A 157 2.55 3.10 -15.41
N VAL A 158 3.08 2.28 -14.50
CA VAL A 158 4.52 2.17 -14.23
C VAL A 158 5.03 0.85 -14.81
N ASP A 159 6.24 0.83 -15.38
CA ASP A 159 6.85 -0.40 -15.87
C ASP A 159 7.24 -1.35 -14.73
N VAL A 160 7.57 -2.60 -15.04
CA VAL A 160 7.80 -3.66 -14.05
C VAL A 160 8.92 -3.29 -13.05
N ASN A 161 10.01 -2.67 -13.51
CA ASN A 161 11.10 -2.27 -12.62
C ASN A 161 10.67 -1.13 -11.71
N GLY A 162 10.03 -0.10 -12.26
CA GLY A 162 9.50 1.01 -11.50
C GLY A 162 8.40 0.61 -10.51
N GLN A 163 7.64 -0.45 -10.78
CA GLN A 163 6.67 -1.00 -9.80
C GLN A 163 7.38 -1.49 -8.55
N THR A 164 8.43 -2.30 -8.69
CA THR A 164 9.23 -2.80 -7.56
C THR A 164 9.85 -1.65 -6.76
N GLU A 165 10.41 -0.65 -7.44
CA GLU A 165 10.96 0.54 -6.80
C GLU A 165 9.90 1.33 -6.03
N LEU A 166 8.71 1.49 -6.60
CA LEU A 166 7.63 2.23 -5.95
C LEU A 166 7.08 1.50 -4.71
N TYR A 167 7.01 0.16 -4.72
CA TYR A 167 6.67 -0.62 -3.52
C TYR A 167 7.74 -0.48 -2.43
N ALA A 168 9.03 -0.55 -2.78
CA ALA A 168 10.13 -0.32 -1.86
C ALA A 168 10.06 1.10 -1.26
N LEU A 169 9.75 2.10 -2.08
CA LEU A 169 9.55 3.48 -1.64
C LEU A 169 8.36 3.61 -0.66
N ILE A 170 7.22 2.98 -0.96
CA ILE A 170 6.05 2.99 -0.06
C ILE A 170 6.39 2.39 1.31
N ASN A 171 7.13 1.28 1.35
CA ASN A 171 7.60 0.69 2.61
C ASN A 171 8.55 1.63 3.36
N SER A 172 9.53 2.22 2.66
CA SER A 172 10.44 3.21 3.26
C SER A 172 9.68 4.42 3.84
N VAL A 173 8.70 4.93 3.10
CA VAL A 173 7.82 6.02 3.57
C VAL A 173 7.04 5.60 4.82
N LYS A 174 6.44 4.40 4.81
CA LYS A 174 5.72 3.85 5.99
C LYS A 174 6.62 3.87 7.22
N ASP A 175 7.84 3.36 7.09
CA ASP A 175 8.79 3.24 8.20
C ASP A 175 9.31 4.61 8.67
N ASN A 176 9.67 5.50 7.74
CA ASN A 176 10.22 6.83 8.05
C ASN A 176 9.19 7.76 8.71
N HIS A 177 7.92 7.70 8.30
CA HIS A 177 6.84 8.50 8.88
C HIS A 177 6.14 7.82 10.05
N GLY A 178 6.35 6.52 10.27
CA GLY A 178 5.61 5.73 11.25
C GLY A 178 4.10 5.69 10.94
N CYS A 179 3.72 5.84 9.67
CA CYS A 179 2.33 5.83 9.24
C CYS A 179 1.89 4.41 8.85
N SER A 180 0.58 4.19 8.82
CA SER A 180 0.00 2.97 8.26
C SER A 180 -0.33 3.17 6.79
N VAL A 181 -0.42 2.09 6.04
CA VAL A 181 -0.75 2.14 4.61
C VAL A 181 -1.95 1.23 4.32
N LEU A 182 -2.97 1.76 3.66
CA LEU A 182 -4.03 0.99 3.01
C LEU A 182 -3.86 1.12 1.50
N MET A 183 -3.51 0.03 0.84
CA MET A 183 -3.23 0.04 -0.59
C MET A 183 -4.20 -0.88 -1.35
N VAL A 184 -4.76 -0.39 -2.45
CA VAL A 184 -5.41 -1.25 -3.45
C VAL A 184 -4.38 -1.65 -4.48
N SER A 185 -4.29 -2.94 -4.75
CA SER A 185 -3.45 -3.46 -5.83
C SER A 185 -4.12 -4.64 -6.52
N HIS A 186 -3.78 -4.83 -7.79
CA HIS A 186 -4.11 -6.01 -8.57
C HIS A 186 -2.88 -6.89 -8.85
N ASP A 187 -1.68 -6.42 -8.50
CA ASP A 187 -0.45 -7.21 -8.60
C ASP A 187 -0.27 -8.08 -7.36
N LEU A 188 -0.71 -9.33 -7.48
CA LEU A 188 -0.72 -10.28 -6.38
C LEU A 188 0.70 -10.64 -5.91
N HIS A 189 1.70 -10.62 -6.81
CA HIS A 189 3.08 -10.95 -6.44
C HIS A 189 3.69 -9.89 -5.53
N LEU A 190 3.59 -8.63 -5.92
CA LEU A 190 4.10 -7.52 -5.13
C LEU A 190 3.34 -7.38 -3.80
N VAL A 191 2.01 -7.57 -3.82
CA VAL A 191 1.19 -7.57 -2.60
C VAL A 191 1.68 -8.62 -1.61
N MET A 192 1.81 -9.88 -2.05
CA MET A 192 2.17 -10.98 -1.15
C MET A 192 3.59 -10.87 -0.58
N SER A 193 4.51 -10.17 -1.26
CA SER A 193 5.89 -9.98 -0.80
C SER A 193 6.12 -8.75 0.07
N ALA A 194 5.25 -7.74 -0.02
CA ALA A 194 5.51 -6.42 0.56
C ALA A 194 4.48 -5.97 1.62
N THR A 195 3.52 -6.82 1.97
CA THR A 195 2.35 -6.44 2.76
C THR A 195 2.31 -7.18 4.10
N ASP A 196 1.96 -6.49 5.18
CA ASP A 196 1.77 -7.11 6.49
C ASP A 196 0.46 -7.92 6.55
N ARG A 197 -0.61 -7.42 5.91
CA ARG A 197 -1.91 -8.06 5.89
C ARG A 197 -2.62 -7.85 4.56
N VAL A 198 -3.27 -8.90 4.07
CA VAL A 198 -4.10 -8.90 2.85
C VAL A 198 -5.56 -9.01 3.22
N ILE A 199 -6.41 -8.26 2.53
CA ILE A 199 -7.87 -8.32 2.62
C ILE A 199 -8.42 -8.56 1.20
N CYS A 200 -9.15 -9.66 1.03
CA CYS A 200 -9.80 -10.01 -0.24
C CYS A 200 -11.25 -9.59 -0.22
N ILE A 201 -11.68 -8.84 -1.22
CA ILE A 201 -13.10 -8.48 -1.38
C ILE A 201 -13.65 -8.84 -2.76
N ASN A 202 -14.92 -9.22 -2.77
CA ASN A 202 -15.74 -9.39 -3.97
C ASN A 202 -17.20 -9.06 -3.65
N GLY A 203 -17.50 -7.78 -3.43
CA GLY A 203 -18.79 -7.33 -2.90
C GLY A 203 -18.93 -7.53 -1.39
N HIS A 204 -18.27 -8.53 -0.83
CA HIS A 204 -18.16 -8.84 0.58
C HIS A 204 -16.71 -9.19 0.93
N LEU A 205 -16.38 -9.28 2.20
CA LEU A 205 -15.06 -9.74 2.66
C LEU A 205 -14.99 -11.26 2.48
N CYS A 206 -14.08 -11.74 1.59
CA CYS A 206 -13.94 -13.16 1.27
C CYS A 206 -12.90 -13.83 2.18
N CYS A 207 -11.75 -13.21 2.37
CA CYS A 207 -10.67 -13.67 3.25
C CYS A 207 -9.83 -12.49 3.73
N ALA A 208 -9.16 -12.64 4.85
CA ALA A 208 -8.21 -11.66 5.38
C ALA A 208 -7.20 -12.34 6.30
N GLY A 209 -5.93 -11.93 6.23
CA GLY A 209 -4.88 -12.49 7.07
C GLY A 209 -3.49 -12.12 6.57
N HIS A 210 -2.48 -12.79 7.12
CA HIS A 210 -1.12 -12.72 6.61
C HIS A 210 -1.05 -13.26 5.16
N PRO A 211 -0.19 -12.72 4.29
CA PRO A 211 -0.08 -13.16 2.89
C PRO A 211 0.01 -14.68 2.70
N GLU A 212 0.80 -15.37 3.53
CA GLU A 212 0.96 -16.83 3.46
C GLU A 212 -0.34 -17.59 3.73
N ASP A 213 -1.14 -17.14 4.71
CA ASP A 213 -2.40 -17.76 5.07
C ASP A 213 -3.44 -17.51 3.97
N VAL A 214 -3.52 -16.26 3.49
CA VAL A 214 -4.45 -15.87 2.42
C VAL A 214 -4.16 -16.60 1.12
N SER A 215 -2.89 -16.81 0.76
CA SER A 215 -2.52 -17.52 -0.47
C SER A 215 -3.02 -18.97 -0.53
N ARG A 216 -3.31 -19.57 0.63
CA ARG A 216 -3.85 -20.94 0.79
C ARG A 216 -5.35 -20.98 1.04
N ASP A 217 -6.00 -19.83 1.22
CA ASP A 217 -7.43 -19.74 1.51
C ASP A 217 -8.25 -20.19 0.29
N PRO A 218 -9.23 -21.10 0.43
CA PRO A 218 -10.09 -21.54 -0.66
C PRO A 218 -10.82 -20.40 -1.38
N SER A 219 -11.19 -19.34 -0.66
CA SER A 219 -11.85 -18.17 -1.22
C SER A 219 -10.90 -17.37 -2.13
N TYR A 220 -9.62 -17.26 -1.75
CA TYR A 220 -8.58 -16.65 -2.58
C TYR A 220 -8.36 -17.45 -3.87
N LEU A 221 -8.24 -18.80 -3.74
CA LEU A 221 -8.06 -19.70 -4.88
C LEU A 221 -9.25 -19.65 -5.84
N ALA A 222 -10.47 -19.55 -5.32
CA ALA A 222 -11.68 -19.40 -6.11
C ALA A 222 -11.74 -18.07 -6.88
N LEU A 223 -11.19 -16.97 -6.31
CA LEU A 223 -11.18 -15.64 -6.93
C LEU A 223 -10.10 -15.48 -8.00
N PHE A 224 -8.89 -16.02 -7.78
CA PHE A 224 -7.71 -15.74 -8.59
C PHE A 224 -7.16 -16.94 -9.33
N GLY A 225 -7.60 -18.16 -9.00
CA GLY A 225 -7.17 -19.42 -9.57
C GLY A 225 -5.88 -19.97 -8.97
N GLU A 226 -5.68 -21.30 -9.12
CA GLU A 226 -4.51 -22.00 -8.57
C GLU A 226 -3.17 -21.53 -9.17
N ALA A 227 -3.16 -21.09 -10.42
CA ALA A 227 -1.96 -20.57 -11.07
C ALA A 227 -1.44 -19.29 -10.41
N ALA A 228 -2.34 -18.41 -9.93
CA ALA A 228 -1.94 -17.20 -9.20
C ALA A 228 -1.34 -17.54 -7.82
N ALA A 229 -1.90 -18.55 -7.14
CA ALA A 229 -1.38 -19.03 -5.85
C ALA A 229 -0.02 -19.73 -5.99
N ALA A 230 0.17 -20.55 -7.02
CA ALA A 230 1.44 -21.24 -7.29
C ALA A 230 2.59 -20.26 -7.56
N ASN A 231 2.31 -19.17 -8.28
CA ASN A 231 3.30 -18.13 -8.54
C ASN A 231 3.71 -17.37 -7.27
N VAL A 232 2.81 -17.18 -6.32
CA VAL A 232 3.11 -16.57 -5.00
C VAL A 232 4.01 -17.48 -4.16
N ALA A 233 3.78 -18.79 -4.18
CA ALA A 233 4.56 -19.77 -3.42
C ALA A 233 6.03 -19.88 -3.87
N LEU A 234 6.33 -19.60 -5.15
CA LEU A 234 7.70 -19.66 -5.70
C LEU A 234 8.61 -18.53 -5.19
N TYR A 235 8.08 -17.41 -4.73
CA TYR A 235 8.85 -16.26 -4.25
C TYR A 235 9.17 -16.30 -2.75
N HIS A 236 8.55 -17.21 -1.98
CA HIS A 236 8.84 -17.41 -0.56
C HIS A 236 9.95 -18.43 -0.29
N HIS A 237 10.89 -18.62 -1.20
CA HIS A 237 12.13 -19.28 -0.82
C HIS A 237 12.93 -18.31 0.05
N HIS A 238 12.93 -18.59 1.35
CA HIS A 238 13.84 -18.00 2.32
C HIS A 238 15.26 -18.11 1.78
N HIS A 239 15.94 -16.98 1.65
CA HIS A 239 17.38 -16.94 1.46
C HIS A 239 18.08 -17.26 2.79
N ASP A 240 17.89 -18.47 3.30
CA ASP A 240 18.61 -19.02 4.46
C ASP A 240 19.96 -19.61 4.05
N HIS A 241 20.65 -18.99 3.08
CA HIS A 241 22.01 -19.40 2.74
C HIS A 241 22.94 -18.21 2.74
N HIS A 242 24.05 -18.33 3.44
CA HIS A 242 25.16 -17.39 3.41
C HIS A 242 26.09 -17.72 2.25
N HIS A 243 26.48 -16.72 1.46
CA HIS A 243 27.53 -16.89 0.47
C HIS A 243 28.89 -16.77 1.15
N GLY A 244 29.73 -17.80 1.00
CA GLY A 244 31.15 -17.73 1.36
C GLY A 244 31.87 -16.70 0.48
N LEU A 245 33.03 -16.21 0.95
CA LEU A 245 33.88 -15.24 0.22
C LEU A 245 34.34 -15.75 -1.16
N ASP A 246 34.14 -17.03 -1.48
CA ASP A 246 34.42 -17.68 -2.76
C ASP A 246 33.20 -17.84 -3.67
N GLY A 247 32.03 -17.29 -3.27
CA GLY A 247 30.80 -17.33 -4.04
C GLY A 247 30.01 -18.64 -3.98
N ARG A 248 30.40 -19.60 -3.10
CA ARG A 248 29.66 -20.85 -2.92
C ARG A 248 28.55 -20.68 -1.87
N VAL A 249 27.41 -21.32 -2.14
CA VAL A 249 26.26 -21.41 -1.21
C VAL A 249 26.62 -22.38 -0.08
N LEU A 250 26.51 -21.93 1.17
CA LEU A 250 26.71 -22.77 2.36
C LEU A 250 25.33 -23.02 3.00
N ASP A 251 24.89 -24.27 2.93
CA ASP A 251 23.68 -24.75 3.64
C ASP A 251 24.07 -25.18 5.04
N GLY A 252 23.67 -24.44 6.09
CA GLY A 252 23.81 -24.83 7.48
C GLY A 252 23.93 -23.68 8.47
N PRO A 253 23.52 -23.85 9.74
CA PRO A 253 23.66 -22.84 10.78
C PRO A 253 25.16 -22.57 11.06
N ALA A 254 25.50 -21.30 11.26
CA ALA A 254 26.86 -20.88 11.60
C ALA A 254 27.35 -21.56 12.88
N ASP A 255 28.44 -22.31 12.78
CA ASP A 255 29.11 -22.95 13.91
C ASP A 255 29.81 -21.87 14.73
N GLU A 256 29.33 -21.60 15.94
CA GLU A 256 29.97 -20.73 16.90
C GLU A 256 31.13 -21.46 17.60
N GLY A 257 32.34 -21.06 17.26
CA GLY A 257 33.44 -21.05 18.23
C GLY A 257 34.25 -22.31 18.42
N ALA A 258 35.40 -22.39 17.76
CA ALA A 258 36.56 -23.13 18.31
C ALA A 258 37.72 -22.15 18.61
N PRO A 259 38.36 -22.19 19.79
CA PRO A 259 39.44 -21.29 20.16
C PRO A 259 40.75 -21.70 19.49
N HIS A 260 41.42 -20.74 18.88
CA HIS A 260 42.76 -20.90 18.37
C HIS A 260 43.75 -21.04 19.54
N SER A 261 44.34 -22.23 19.67
CA SER A 261 45.55 -22.45 20.50
C SER A 261 46.78 -22.21 19.62
N HIS A 262 47.63 -21.25 20.03
CA HIS A 262 48.98 -21.09 19.52
C HIS A 262 49.87 -22.22 20.03
N GLY A 263 50.60 -22.86 19.16
CA GLY A 263 51.78 -23.70 19.41
C GLY A 263 52.72 -23.56 18.22
#